data_dabb92e378157910d94fbc96e9c67746
#
_entry.id   dabb92e378157910d94fbc96e9c67746
#
_cell.length_a   1.000
_cell.length_b   1.000
_cell.length_c   1.000
_cell.angle_alpha   90.00
_cell.angle_beta   90.00
_cell.angle_gamma   90.00
#
_symmetry.space_group_name_H-M   'P 1'
#
loop_
_entity.id
_entity.type
_entity.pdbx_description
1 polymer ?
#
loop_
_entity_poly.entity_id
_entity_poly.type
_entity_poly.pdbx_seq_one_letter_code
_entity_poly.pdbx_strand_id
1 'polypeptide(L)'
;MIRQIQELEIEVIRKNVKNINLTVLPPDGHVRVSVPFRLSEERLAGFLCSKTDWIRVHRQKVIERAAKKEAGSALRNPEMSEEERKEILERYREFLRPKLEEYLAFWGRQTGLHPEKWQMRDMKTRWGSCNPRTKKLWFSVGLAEKPDECIEYVVLHELAHL
;
A
#
# COMPACT_ATOMS: atom_id res chain seq x y z
N MET A 1 9.93 13.42 -20.86
CA MET A 1 9.49 14.72 -21.39
C MET A 1 8.28 15.14 -20.59
N ILE A 2 8.26 16.36 -20.06
CA ILE A 2 7.09 16.91 -19.34
C ILE A 2 6.23 17.67 -20.34
N ARG A 3 4.94 17.45 -20.28
CA ARG A 3 3.93 18.19 -21.07
C ARG A 3 2.94 18.85 -20.15
N GLN A 4 2.59 20.07 -20.50
CA GLN A 4 1.51 20.81 -19.83
C GLN A 4 0.26 20.72 -20.71
N ILE A 5 -0.82 20.17 -20.15
CA ILE A 5 -2.14 20.11 -20.79
C ILE A 5 -3.12 20.76 -19.83
N GLN A 6 -3.62 21.93 -20.23
CA GLN A 6 -4.36 22.84 -19.36
C GLN A 6 -3.48 23.15 -18.12
N GLU A 7 -3.96 22.86 -16.90
CA GLU A 7 -3.24 23.08 -15.64
C GLU A 7 -2.51 21.83 -15.13
N LEU A 8 -2.44 20.74 -15.92
CA LEU A 8 -1.87 19.47 -15.51
C LEU A 8 -0.49 19.26 -16.12
N GLU A 9 0.51 19.04 -15.27
CA GLU A 9 1.81 18.54 -15.68
C GLU A 9 1.78 17.01 -15.81
N ILE A 10 2.13 16.52 -17.00
CA ILE A 10 2.11 15.09 -17.31
C ILE A 10 3.49 14.66 -17.79
N GLU A 11 4.08 13.72 -17.07
CA GLU A 11 5.33 13.08 -17.47
C GLU A 11 5.07 12.05 -18.57
N VAL A 12 5.57 12.31 -19.77
CA VAL A 12 5.45 11.40 -20.93
C VAL A 12 6.72 10.57 -21.06
N ILE A 13 6.59 9.26 -20.97
CA ILE A 13 7.69 8.30 -21.16
C ILE A 13 7.41 7.44 -22.39
N ARG A 14 8.26 7.53 -23.41
CA ARG A 14 8.24 6.62 -24.56
C ARG A 14 9.04 5.37 -24.25
N LYS A 15 8.40 4.20 -24.39
CA LYS A 15 9.06 2.92 -24.14
C LYS A 15 8.41 1.80 -24.98
N ASN A 16 9.02 0.61 -24.94
CA ASN A 16 8.50 -0.54 -25.67
C ASN A 16 7.26 -1.13 -24.96
N VAL A 17 6.11 -0.50 -25.15
CA VAL A 17 4.80 -0.96 -24.66
C VAL A 17 3.80 -0.98 -25.83
N LYS A 18 2.78 -1.84 -25.71
CA LYS A 18 1.74 -1.96 -26.75
C LYS A 18 0.64 -0.91 -26.59
N ASN A 19 0.33 -0.52 -25.37
CA ASN A 19 -0.79 0.37 -25.03
C ASN A 19 -0.31 1.64 -24.33
N ILE A 20 -1.16 2.67 -24.32
CA ILE A 20 -0.97 3.85 -23.50
C ILE A 20 -1.34 3.49 -22.07
N ASN A 21 -0.41 3.67 -21.13
CA ASN A 21 -0.63 3.46 -19.71
C ASN A 21 -0.55 4.78 -18.97
N LEU A 22 -1.67 5.19 -18.37
CA LEU A 22 -1.79 6.40 -17.58
C LEU A 22 -1.81 6.01 -16.08
N THR A 23 -0.95 6.65 -15.30
CA THR A 23 -0.79 6.36 -13.86
C THR A 23 -0.72 7.67 -13.08
N VAL A 24 -1.41 7.73 -11.95
CA VAL A 24 -1.29 8.81 -10.98
C VAL A 24 -0.54 8.27 -9.76
N LEU A 25 0.58 8.90 -9.43
CA LEU A 25 1.51 8.45 -8.40
C LEU A 25 1.33 9.23 -7.09
N PRO A 26 1.40 8.55 -5.92
CA PRO A 26 1.44 9.23 -4.64
C PRO A 26 2.87 9.79 -4.39
N PRO A 27 3.04 10.74 -3.43
CA PRO A 27 1.99 11.34 -2.60
C PRO A 27 1.28 12.53 -3.25
N ASP A 28 1.91 13.21 -4.16
CA ASP A 28 1.57 14.51 -4.75
C ASP A 28 0.57 14.43 -5.94
N GLY A 29 0.21 13.22 -6.32
CA GLY A 29 -0.64 13.01 -7.48
C GLY A 29 0.08 13.25 -8.81
N HIS A 30 1.41 13.03 -8.86
CA HIS A 30 2.19 13.12 -10.10
C HIS A 30 1.62 12.22 -11.20
N VAL A 31 1.39 12.80 -12.38
CA VAL A 31 0.77 12.11 -13.50
C VAL A 31 1.83 11.64 -14.48
N ARG A 32 1.86 10.34 -14.72
CA ARG A 32 2.80 9.70 -15.65
C ARG A 32 2.04 8.94 -16.73
N VAL A 33 2.40 9.14 -17.98
CA VAL A 33 1.90 8.35 -19.09
C VAL A 33 3.05 7.63 -19.79
N SER A 34 2.91 6.33 -19.96
CA SER A 34 3.83 5.51 -20.76
C SER A 34 3.20 5.20 -22.10
N VAL A 35 3.92 5.47 -23.18
CA VAL A 35 3.40 5.35 -24.55
C VAL A 35 4.37 4.60 -25.47
N PRO A 36 3.85 3.91 -26.51
CA PRO A 36 4.69 3.30 -27.56
C PRO A 36 5.56 4.33 -28.27
N PHE A 37 6.75 3.93 -28.71
CA PHE A 37 7.66 4.81 -29.46
C PHE A 37 7.02 5.40 -30.72
N ARG A 38 6.16 4.64 -31.40
CA ARG A 38 5.53 5.01 -32.66
C ARG A 38 4.22 5.78 -32.53
N LEU A 39 3.78 6.10 -31.31
CA LEU A 39 2.54 6.85 -31.10
C LEU A 39 2.70 8.29 -31.60
N SER A 40 1.78 8.74 -32.46
CA SER A 40 1.79 10.13 -32.92
C SER A 40 1.43 11.11 -31.80
N GLU A 41 1.94 12.33 -31.89
CA GLU A 41 1.69 13.40 -30.95
C GLU A 41 0.22 13.80 -30.88
N GLU A 42 -0.47 13.80 -31.99
CA GLU A 42 -1.90 14.12 -32.08
C GLU A 42 -2.77 13.10 -31.35
N ARG A 43 -2.47 11.80 -31.53
CA ARG A 43 -3.17 10.74 -30.80
C ARG A 43 -2.91 10.79 -29.30
N LEU A 44 -1.68 11.11 -28.89
CA LEU A 44 -1.35 11.30 -27.49
C LEU A 44 -2.11 12.49 -26.91
N ALA A 45 -2.11 13.63 -27.60
CA ALA A 45 -2.83 14.83 -27.15
C ALA A 45 -4.34 14.57 -27.03
N GLY A 46 -4.94 13.95 -28.03
CA GLY A 46 -6.36 13.58 -28.01
C GLY A 46 -6.71 12.63 -26.87
N PHE A 47 -5.87 11.61 -26.60
CA PHE A 47 -6.03 10.71 -25.48
C PHE A 47 -5.97 11.46 -24.14
N LEU A 48 -4.96 12.30 -23.93
CA LEU A 48 -4.79 13.03 -22.68
C LEU A 48 -5.93 14.03 -22.46
N CYS A 49 -6.38 14.73 -23.49
CA CYS A 49 -7.55 15.61 -23.42
C CYS A 49 -8.81 14.83 -23.02
N SER A 50 -9.04 13.65 -23.59
CA SER A 50 -10.20 12.80 -23.24
C SER A 50 -10.14 12.26 -21.79
N LYS A 51 -8.98 12.27 -21.15
CA LYS A 51 -8.76 11.76 -19.78
C LYS A 51 -8.56 12.86 -18.74
N THR A 52 -8.68 14.13 -19.08
CA THR A 52 -8.44 15.26 -18.17
C THR A 52 -9.29 15.18 -16.91
N ASP A 53 -10.59 14.95 -17.03
CA ASP A 53 -11.49 14.84 -15.88
C ASP A 53 -11.18 13.60 -15.02
N TRP A 54 -10.89 12.48 -15.67
CA TRP A 54 -10.45 11.29 -14.97
C TRP A 54 -9.16 11.54 -14.18
N ILE A 55 -8.17 12.23 -14.77
CA ILE A 55 -6.91 12.59 -14.13
C ILE A 55 -7.17 13.48 -12.90
N ARG A 56 -8.00 14.52 -13.02
CA ARG A 56 -8.34 15.42 -11.92
C ARG A 56 -8.93 14.66 -10.73
N VAL A 57 -9.94 13.84 -10.98
CA VAL A 57 -10.62 13.05 -9.95
C VAL A 57 -9.66 12.05 -9.28
N HIS A 58 -8.85 11.35 -10.07
CA HIS A 58 -7.91 10.36 -9.52
C HIS A 58 -6.75 11.00 -8.80
N ARG A 59 -6.24 12.14 -9.27
CA ARG A 59 -5.22 12.93 -8.59
C ARG A 59 -5.69 13.34 -7.20
N GLN A 60 -6.88 13.89 -7.10
CA GLN A 60 -7.45 14.29 -5.82
C GLN A 60 -7.57 13.09 -4.87
N LYS A 61 -8.09 11.96 -5.34
CA LYS A 61 -8.20 10.74 -4.53
C LYS A 61 -6.84 10.19 -4.06
N VAL A 62 -5.80 10.29 -4.89
CA VAL A 62 -4.44 9.83 -4.53
C VAL A 62 -3.85 10.75 -3.45
N ILE A 63 -3.98 12.07 -3.59
CA ILE A 63 -3.50 13.05 -2.61
C ILE A 63 -4.25 12.87 -1.28
N GLU A 64 -5.58 12.76 -1.28
CA GLU A 64 -6.38 12.54 -0.07
C GLU A 64 -6.01 11.22 0.63
N ARG A 65 -5.78 10.15 -0.13
CA ARG A 65 -5.34 8.86 0.43
C ARG A 65 -3.93 8.95 1.00
N ALA A 66 -3.03 9.69 0.35
CA ALA A 66 -1.68 9.92 0.86
C ALA A 66 -1.73 10.71 2.16
N ALA A 67 -2.47 11.83 2.20
CA ALA A 67 -2.65 12.64 3.40
C ALA A 67 -3.29 11.84 4.56
N LYS A 68 -4.34 11.03 4.28
CA LYS A 68 -4.93 10.14 5.28
C LYS A 68 -3.96 9.07 5.77
N LYS A 69 -3.07 8.59 4.90
CA LYS A 69 -2.07 7.59 5.24
C LYS A 69 -0.94 8.20 6.10
N GLU A 70 -0.58 9.45 5.87
CA GLU A 70 0.40 10.19 6.67
C GLU A 70 -0.19 10.62 8.01
N ALA A 71 -1.40 11.17 8.01
CA ALA A 71 -2.10 11.58 9.24
C ALA A 71 -2.55 10.40 10.12
N GLY A 72 -2.58 9.18 9.58
CA GLY A 72 -3.14 8.00 10.24
C GLY A 72 -2.11 7.04 10.85
N SER A 73 -0.82 7.32 10.80
CA SER A 73 0.21 6.40 11.31
C SER A 73 1.25 7.14 12.14
N ALA A 74 1.20 6.94 13.46
CA ALA A 74 2.22 7.47 14.38
C ALA A 74 3.64 7.00 13.96
N LEU A 75 3.77 5.77 13.45
CA LEU A 75 5.04 5.18 13.00
C LEU A 75 5.63 5.84 11.74
N ARG A 76 4.87 6.70 11.04
CA ARG A 76 5.29 7.36 9.79
C ARG A 76 5.58 8.83 9.93
N ASN A 77 5.57 9.36 11.15
CA ASN A 77 5.96 10.74 11.40
C ASN A 77 7.46 10.92 11.09
N PRO A 78 7.84 11.75 10.09
CA PRO A 78 9.25 11.96 9.73
C PRO A 78 10.04 12.74 10.78
N GLU A 79 9.36 13.44 11.70
CA GLU A 79 9.98 14.24 12.77
C GLU A 79 10.21 13.42 14.05
N MET A 80 9.81 12.14 14.07
CA MET A 80 9.96 11.26 15.23
C MET A 80 11.41 10.83 15.40
N SER A 81 11.91 10.91 16.64
CA SER A 81 13.22 10.36 16.99
C SER A 81 13.22 8.82 16.94
N GLU A 82 14.40 8.23 16.84
CA GLU A 82 14.54 6.75 16.84
C GLU A 82 14.12 6.14 18.19
N GLU A 83 14.33 6.86 19.29
CA GLU A 83 13.90 6.45 20.63
C GLU A 83 12.38 6.41 20.73
N GLU A 84 11.70 7.49 20.35
CA GLU A 84 10.23 7.55 20.31
C GLU A 84 9.64 6.48 19.41
N ARG A 85 10.25 6.25 18.26
CA ARG A 85 9.85 5.19 17.34
C ARG A 85 9.94 3.81 17.98
N LYS A 86 11.02 3.53 18.69
CA LYS A 86 11.25 2.26 19.39
C LYS A 86 10.21 2.03 20.49
N GLU A 87 9.89 3.04 21.27
CA GLU A 87 8.86 2.97 22.33
C GLU A 87 7.46 2.69 21.73
N ILE A 88 7.10 3.37 20.65
CA ILE A 88 5.83 3.14 19.96
C ILE A 88 5.77 1.72 19.40
N LEU A 89 6.84 1.25 18.77
CA LEU A 89 6.91 -0.11 18.23
C LEU A 89 6.74 -1.17 19.32
N GLU A 90 7.33 -0.97 20.50
CA GLU A 90 7.19 -1.90 21.62
C GLU A 90 5.77 -1.91 22.18
N ARG A 91 5.19 -0.74 22.43
CA ARG A 91 3.79 -0.60 22.86
C ARG A 91 2.81 -1.24 21.86
N TYR A 92 3.07 -1.11 20.55
CA TYR A 92 2.25 -1.74 19.52
C TYR A 92 2.40 -3.25 19.49
N ARG A 93 3.59 -3.79 19.77
CA ARG A 93 3.81 -5.23 19.92
C ARG A 93 3.07 -5.79 21.11
N GLU A 94 3.13 -5.12 22.24
CA GLU A 94 2.40 -5.51 23.45
C GLU A 94 0.89 -5.54 23.21
N PHE A 95 0.35 -4.52 22.52
CA PHE A 95 -1.07 -4.45 22.18
C PHE A 95 -1.50 -5.53 21.20
N LEU A 96 -0.72 -5.79 20.16
CA LEU A 96 -1.07 -6.73 19.08
C LEU A 96 -0.90 -8.19 19.49
N ARG A 97 0.07 -8.52 20.32
CA ARG A 97 0.42 -9.91 20.65
C ARG A 97 -0.78 -10.73 21.09
N PRO A 98 -1.54 -10.34 22.12
CA PRO A 98 -2.68 -11.13 22.60
C PRO A 98 -3.76 -11.29 21.54
N LYS A 99 -4.01 -10.25 20.71
CA LYS A 99 -4.99 -10.30 19.63
C LYS A 99 -4.60 -11.28 18.52
N LEU A 100 -3.34 -11.23 18.09
CA LEU A 100 -2.82 -12.16 17.09
C LEU A 100 -2.86 -13.60 17.59
N GLU A 101 -2.52 -13.85 18.87
CA GLU A 101 -2.58 -15.17 19.50
C GLU A 101 -4.03 -15.69 19.55
N GLU A 102 -4.97 -14.84 19.92
CA GLU A 102 -6.41 -15.17 19.96
C GLU A 102 -6.93 -15.53 18.56
N TYR A 103 -6.70 -14.67 17.56
CA TYR A 103 -7.19 -14.91 16.22
C TYR A 103 -6.50 -16.10 15.54
N LEU A 104 -5.20 -16.30 15.74
CA LEU A 104 -4.50 -17.47 15.24
C LEU A 104 -5.03 -18.77 15.87
N ALA A 105 -5.33 -18.76 17.17
CA ALA A 105 -5.91 -19.91 17.85
C ALA A 105 -7.36 -20.17 17.40
N PHE A 106 -8.17 -19.12 17.28
CA PHE A 106 -9.56 -19.22 16.81
C PHE A 106 -9.64 -19.78 15.39
N TRP A 107 -8.99 -19.11 14.44
CA TRP A 107 -9.02 -19.53 13.04
C TRP A 107 -8.25 -20.81 12.77
N GLY A 108 -7.19 -21.10 13.55
CA GLY A 108 -6.50 -22.39 13.49
C GLY A 108 -7.43 -23.56 13.81
N ARG A 109 -8.28 -23.43 14.85
CA ARG A 109 -9.31 -24.44 15.16
C ARG A 109 -10.39 -24.59 14.08
N GLN A 110 -10.81 -23.46 13.47
CA GLN A 110 -11.85 -23.48 12.43
C GLN A 110 -11.37 -24.05 11.09
N THR A 111 -10.12 -23.80 10.72
CA THR A 111 -9.56 -24.15 9.40
C THR A 111 -8.64 -25.37 9.43
N GLY A 112 -8.16 -25.77 10.59
CA GLY A 112 -7.11 -26.80 10.73
C GLY A 112 -5.72 -26.31 10.31
N LEU A 113 -5.56 -25.01 9.99
CA LEU A 113 -4.29 -24.44 9.54
C LEU A 113 -3.54 -23.83 10.73
N HIS A 114 -2.31 -24.28 10.94
CA HIS A 114 -1.48 -23.80 12.05
C HIS A 114 -0.10 -23.42 11.52
N PRO A 115 0.38 -22.19 11.84
CA PRO A 115 1.75 -21.82 11.51
C PRO A 115 2.74 -22.52 12.46
N GLU A 116 3.90 -22.90 11.94
CA GLU A 116 5.02 -23.37 12.75
C GLU A 116 5.61 -22.26 13.63
N LYS A 117 5.59 -21.04 13.09
CA LYS A 117 6.09 -19.84 13.76
C LYS A 117 5.46 -18.59 13.20
N TRP A 118 5.20 -17.63 14.06
CA TRP A 118 4.82 -16.29 13.65
C TRP A 118 5.63 -15.21 14.36
N GLN A 119 5.76 -14.05 13.74
CA GLN A 119 6.53 -12.91 14.26
C GLN A 119 5.89 -11.59 13.84
N MET A 120 6.12 -10.56 14.63
CA MET A 120 5.81 -9.18 14.26
C MET A 120 7.04 -8.46 13.72
N ARG A 121 6.86 -7.69 12.65
CA ARG A 121 7.90 -6.86 12.03
C ARG A 121 7.37 -5.47 11.71
N ASP A 122 8.24 -4.49 11.71
CA ASP A 122 7.93 -3.18 11.13
C ASP A 122 7.96 -3.29 9.59
N MET A 123 6.79 -3.47 8.98
CA MET A 123 6.66 -3.63 7.52
C MET A 123 6.05 -2.38 6.90
N LYS A 124 6.75 -1.81 5.89
CA LYS A 124 6.34 -0.55 5.25
C LYS A 124 5.23 -0.72 4.21
N THR A 125 5.15 -1.87 3.54
CA THR A 125 4.31 -2.07 2.34
C THR A 125 3.26 -3.16 2.45
N ARG A 126 3.32 -4.00 3.49
CA ARG A 126 2.42 -5.14 3.68
C ARG A 126 1.92 -5.21 5.12
N TRP A 127 0.72 -5.74 5.31
CA TRP A 127 0.14 -5.97 6.64
C TRP A 127 0.50 -7.33 7.19
N GLY A 128 0.67 -8.32 6.31
CA GLY A 128 1.11 -9.66 6.62
C GLY A 128 1.97 -10.25 5.52
N SER A 129 2.54 -11.42 5.77
CA SER A 129 3.25 -12.24 4.80
C SER A 129 3.34 -13.69 5.29
N CYS A 130 3.08 -14.64 4.40
CA CYS A 130 3.21 -16.06 4.64
C CYS A 130 4.35 -16.66 3.82
N ASN A 131 5.08 -17.59 4.43
CA ASN A 131 5.94 -18.52 3.71
C ASN A 131 5.34 -19.93 3.84
N PRO A 132 4.64 -20.44 2.82
CA PRO A 132 3.94 -21.72 2.90
C PRO A 132 4.90 -22.92 3.06
N ARG A 133 6.14 -22.80 2.55
CA ARG A 133 7.15 -23.86 2.66
C ARG A 133 7.61 -24.10 4.09
N THR A 134 7.80 -23.03 4.85
CA THR A 134 8.29 -23.08 6.23
C THR A 134 7.18 -22.83 7.24
N LYS A 135 5.93 -22.69 6.79
CA LYS A 135 4.74 -22.36 7.61
C LYS A 135 4.99 -21.20 8.57
N LYS A 136 5.73 -20.19 8.12
CA LYS A 136 6.05 -19.01 8.91
C LYS A 136 5.20 -17.82 8.47
N LEU A 137 4.62 -17.12 9.45
CA LEU A 137 3.86 -15.91 9.25
C LEU A 137 4.58 -14.69 9.82
N TRP A 138 4.40 -13.56 9.17
CA TRP A 138 4.83 -12.25 9.66
C TRP A 138 3.66 -11.30 9.64
N PHE A 139 3.51 -10.51 10.70
CA PHE A 139 2.49 -9.48 10.82
C PHE A 139 3.15 -8.12 11.02
N SER A 140 2.60 -7.09 10.36
CA SER A 140 3.08 -5.72 10.54
C SER A 140 2.70 -5.17 11.91
N VAL A 141 3.66 -4.60 12.61
CA VAL A 141 3.40 -3.89 13.88
C VAL A 141 2.41 -2.73 13.67
N GLY A 142 2.40 -2.10 12.49
CA GLY A 142 1.44 -1.06 12.12
C GLY A 142 -0.03 -1.50 12.10
N LEU A 143 -0.34 -2.80 12.22
CA LEU A 143 -1.71 -3.29 12.43
C LEU A 143 -2.33 -2.77 13.73
N ALA A 144 -1.51 -2.39 14.73
CA ALA A 144 -2.00 -1.79 15.97
C ALA A 144 -2.82 -0.50 15.76
N GLU A 145 -2.61 0.17 14.64
CA GLU A 145 -3.35 1.39 14.27
C GLU A 145 -4.65 1.09 13.51
N LYS A 146 -5.01 -0.18 13.34
CA LYS A 146 -6.17 -0.60 12.55
C LYS A 146 -7.27 -1.16 13.45
N PRO A 147 -8.54 -1.07 13.01
CA PRO A 147 -9.64 -1.73 13.68
C PRO A 147 -9.43 -3.24 13.81
N ASP A 148 -10.04 -3.85 14.82
CA ASP A 148 -9.91 -5.27 15.13
C ASP A 148 -10.28 -6.17 13.95
N GLU A 149 -11.32 -5.81 13.21
CA GLU A 149 -11.78 -6.55 12.03
C GLU A 149 -10.68 -6.60 10.93
N CYS A 150 -9.85 -5.56 10.84
CA CYS A 150 -8.71 -5.54 9.92
C CYS A 150 -7.59 -6.47 10.40
N ILE A 151 -7.34 -6.53 11.71
CA ILE A 151 -6.34 -7.42 12.30
C ILE A 151 -6.75 -8.88 12.07
N GLU A 152 -8.00 -9.21 12.41
CA GLU A 152 -8.59 -10.52 12.20
C GLU A 152 -8.53 -10.95 10.73
N TYR A 153 -8.96 -10.07 9.82
CA TYR A 153 -8.91 -10.32 8.38
C TYR A 153 -7.50 -10.65 7.89
N VAL A 154 -6.48 -9.90 8.33
CA VAL A 154 -5.10 -10.17 7.92
C VAL A 154 -4.61 -11.51 8.47
N VAL A 155 -4.97 -11.87 9.70
CA VAL A 155 -4.63 -13.17 10.28
C VAL A 155 -5.23 -14.31 9.46
N LEU A 156 -6.53 -14.24 9.16
CA LEU A 156 -7.21 -15.25 8.33
C LEU A 156 -6.60 -15.32 6.92
N HIS A 157 -6.30 -14.16 6.32
CA HIS A 157 -5.70 -14.08 5.00
C HIS A 157 -4.33 -14.78 4.94
N GLU A 158 -3.46 -14.53 5.90
CA GLU A 158 -2.13 -15.17 5.95
C GLU A 158 -2.20 -16.66 6.31
N LEU A 159 -3.15 -17.07 7.14
CA LEU A 159 -3.42 -18.49 7.41
C LEU A 159 -3.87 -19.24 6.16
N ALA A 160 -4.70 -18.62 5.32
CA ALA A 160 -5.20 -19.22 4.07
C ALA A 160 -4.08 -19.49 3.03
N HIS A 161 -2.89 -18.96 3.23
CA HIS A 161 -1.72 -19.23 2.40
C HIS A 161 -0.87 -20.42 2.89
N LEU A 162 -1.21 -21.06 4.04
CA LEU A 162 -0.52 -22.25 4.57
C LEU A 162 -0.96 -23.52 3.87
#